data_60e06e819efa1be2f21db0ec3ffecba0
#
_entry.id   60e06e819efa1be2f21db0ec3ffecba0
#
_cell.length_a   1.000
_cell.length_b   1.000
_cell.length_c   1.000
_cell.angle_alpha   90.00
_cell.angle_beta   90.00
_cell.angle_gamma   90.00
#
_symmetry.space_group_name_H-M   'P 1'
#
loop_
_entity.id
_entity.type
_entity.pdbx_description
1 polymer ?
#
loop_
_entity_poly.entity_id
_entity_poly.type
_entity_poly.pdbx_seq_one_letter_code
_entity_poly.pdbx_strand_id
1 'polypeptide(L)'
;YLIMTKALDYFDPARETGGDFAKAVAAAKAGFLVASFTSDWRFPPERSREIVQALVKGGKDVTYAEIDAPHGHDAFLLDNAHYHRLVAAYMDNVAQEVGVGARSRPLIVGGTELEEMKGYAAKGGAK
;
A
#
# COMPACT_ATOMS: atom_id res chain seq x y z
N TYR A 1 9.96 -26.51 1.52
CA TYR A 1 9.72 -25.71 0.33
C TYR A 1 8.45 -26.19 -0.40
N LEU A 2 8.37 -27.43 -0.92
CA LEU A 2 7.23 -27.96 -1.68
C LEU A 2 5.87 -27.88 -0.96
N ILE A 3 5.84 -28.05 0.35
CA ILE A 3 4.60 -27.95 1.14
C ILE A 3 4.09 -26.50 1.14
N MET A 4 4.99 -25.54 1.29
CA MET A 4 4.62 -24.11 1.26
C MET A 4 4.14 -23.67 -0.12
N THR A 5 4.78 -24.14 -1.18
CA THR A 5 4.35 -23.87 -2.56
C THR A 5 2.95 -24.40 -2.80
N LYS A 6 2.69 -25.67 -2.41
CA LYS A 6 1.36 -26.26 -2.52
C LYS A 6 0.29 -25.52 -1.70
N ALA A 7 0.64 -25.08 -0.49
CA ALA A 7 -0.29 -24.30 0.33
C ALA A 7 -0.70 -23.00 -0.36
N LEU A 8 0.23 -22.31 -1.02
CA LEU A 8 -0.06 -21.11 -1.81
C LEU A 8 -0.89 -21.42 -3.06
N ASP A 9 -0.58 -22.51 -3.76
CA ASP A 9 -1.31 -22.93 -4.98
C ASP A 9 -2.78 -23.29 -4.68
N TYR A 10 -3.05 -23.82 -3.49
CA TYR A 10 -4.41 -24.22 -3.07
C TYR A 10 -5.12 -23.16 -2.23
N PHE A 11 -4.46 -22.06 -1.92
CA PHE A 11 -5.08 -20.97 -1.17
C PHE A 11 -6.11 -20.25 -2.04
N ASP A 12 -7.35 -20.37 -1.64
CA ASP A 12 -8.48 -19.66 -2.23
C ASP A 12 -9.34 -19.08 -1.10
N PRO A 13 -9.21 -17.78 -0.82
CA PRO A 13 -9.97 -17.14 0.26
C PRO A 13 -11.47 -17.09 0.01
N ALA A 14 -11.90 -17.26 -1.25
CA ALA A 14 -13.31 -17.24 -1.61
C ALA A 14 -13.97 -18.63 -1.60
N ARG A 15 -13.21 -19.70 -1.35
CA ARG A 15 -13.73 -21.10 -1.40
C ARG A 15 -14.98 -21.31 -0.55
N GLU A 16 -14.97 -20.83 0.69
CA GLU A 16 -16.07 -21.01 1.63
C GLU A 16 -17.27 -20.12 1.33
N THR A 17 -17.11 -19.14 0.45
CA THR A 17 -18.16 -18.20 0.03
C THR A 17 -18.66 -18.46 -1.39
N GLY A 18 -18.38 -19.66 -1.93
CA GLY A 18 -18.82 -20.06 -3.27
C GLY A 18 -18.16 -19.26 -4.40
N GLY A 19 -16.91 -18.81 -4.20
CA GLY A 19 -16.16 -18.02 -5.17
C GLY A 19 -16.42 -16.51 -5.09
N ASP A 20 -17.26 -16.06 -4.16
CA ASP A 20 -17.50 -14.61 -3.96
C ASP A 20 -16.45 -14.00 -3.00
N PHE A 21 -15.41 -13.43 -3.57
CA PHE A 21 -14.33 -12.83 -2.80
C PHE A 21 -14.80 -11.60 -1.99
N ALA A 22 -15.77 -10.84 -2.48
CA ALA A 22 -16.33 -9.72 -1.73
C ALA A 22 -17.00 -10.19 -0.42
N LYS A 23 -17.70 -11.32 -0.45
CA LYS A 23 -18.24 -11.94 0.77
C LYS A 23 -17.14 -12.43 1.71
N ALA A 24 -16.08 -13.02 1.17
CA ALA A 24 -14.95 -13.49 1.96
C ALA A 24 -14.29 -12.35 2.75
N VAL A 25 -14.09 -11.19 2.13
CA VAL A 25 -13.47 -10.01 2.80
C VAL A 25 -14.46 -9.21 3.64
N ALA A 26 -15.76 -9.42 3.51
CA ALA A 26 -16.79 -8.67 4.23
C ALA A 26 -16.66 -8.77 5.77
N ALA A 27 -16.15 -9.91 6.29
CA ALA A 27 -15.91 -10.09 7.71
C ALA A 27 -14.69 -9.35 8.27
N ALA A 28 -13.79 -8.87 7.41
CA ALA A 28 -12.60 -8.13 7.84
C ALA A 28 -12.98 -6.83 8.53
N LYS A 29 -12.29 -6.48 9.61
CA LYS A 29 -12.49 -5.23 10.37
C LYS A 29 -11.36 -4.22 10.14
N ALA A 30 -10.39 -4.55 9.32
CA ALA A 30 -9.25 -3.71 9.01
C ALA A 30 -9.58 -2.73 7.88
N GLY A 31 -8.94 -1.56 7.89
CA GLY A 31 -8.73 -0.76 6.69
C GLY A 31 -7.62 -1.36 5.82
N PHE A 32 -7.63 -1.06 4.55
CA PHE A 32 -6.70 -1.65 3.59
C PHE A 32 -5.94 -0.57 2.82
N LEU A 33 -4.63 -0.74 2.73
CA LEU A 33 -3.81 -0.06 1.74
C LEU A 33 -3.34 -1.09 0.72
N VAL A 34 -3.74 -0.89 -0.53
CA VAL A 34 -3.29 -1.70 -1.67
C VAL A 34 -2.42 -0.82 -2.57
N ALA A 35 -1.17 -1.20 -2.74
CA ALA A 35 -0.25 -0.55 -3.68
C ALA A 35 0.19 -1.55 -4.74
N SER A 36 0.20 -1.15 -5.99
CA SER A 36 0.73 -1.94 -7.10
C SER A 36 1.74 -1.14 -7.90
N PHE A 37 2.63 -1.83 -8.61
CA PHE A 37 3.65 -1.23 -9.44
C PHE A 37 3.43 -1.60 -10.89
N THR A 38 3.52 -0.63 -11.80
CA THR A 38 3.16 -0.80 -13.22
C THR A 38 3.93 -1.91 -13.93
N SER A 39 5.16 -2.16 -13.52
CA SER A 39 6.03 -3.18 -14.12
C SER A 39 6.04 -4.53 -13.37
N ASP A 40 5.25 -4.69 -12.31
CA ASP A 40 5.20 -5.94 -11.56
C ASP A 40 4.48 -7.02 -12.38
N TRP A 41 5.26 -7.94 -12.93
CA TRP A 41 4.75 -9.05 -13.71
C TRP A 41 4.25 -10.23 -12.85
N ARG A 42 4.67 -10.28 -11.59
CA ARG A 42 4.31 -11.36 -10.65
C ARG A 42 2.97 -11.09 -9.98
N PHE A 43 2.77 -9.85 -9.55
CA PHE A 43 1.52 -9.34 -9.00
C PHE A 43 1.06 -8.11 -9.81
N PRO A 44 0.60 -8.33 -11.03
CA PRO A 44 0.30 -7.24 -11.93
C PRO A 44 -0.85 -6.35 -11.40
N PRO A 45 -0.88 -5.06 -11.76
CA PRO A 45 -1.88 -4.11 -11.29
C PRO A 45 -3.33 -4.56 -11.46
N GLU A 46 -3.61 -5.36 -12.50
CA GLU A 46 -4.94 -5.93 -12.75
C GLU A 46 -5.43 -6.76 -11.57
N ARG A 47 -4.55 -7.59 -10.98
CA ARG A 47 -4.89 -8.40 -9.81
C ARG A 47 -5.12 -7.55 -8.56
N SER A 48 -4.35 -6.51 -8.39
CA SER A 48 -4.56 -5.54 -7.30
C SER A 48 -5.90 -4.83 -7.46
N ARG A 49 -6.28 -4.44 -8.68
CA ARG A 49 -7.59 -3.83 -8.96
C ARG A 49 -8.76 -4.77 -8.68
N GLU A 50 -8.62 -6.08 -8.98
CA GLU A 50 -9.62 -7.10 -8.61
C GLU A 50 -9.82 -7.16 -7.09
N ILE A 51 -8.72 -7.15 -6.32
CA ILE A 51 -8.77 -7.13 -4.85
C ILE A 51 -9.49 -5.86 -4.37
N VAL A 52 -9.12 -4.69 -4.89
CA VAL A 52 -9.74 -3.42 -4.52
C VAL A 52 -11.24 -3.41 -4.82
N GLN A 53 -11.64 -3.90 -6.00
CA GLN A 53 -13.06 -4.01 -6.36
C GLN A 53 -13.84 -4.92 -5.40
N ALA A 54 -13.25 -6.04 -5.00
CA ALA A 54 -13.87 -6.94 -4.03
C ALA A 54 -13.99 -6.28 -2.64
N LEU A 55 -12.96 -5.56 -2.19
CA LEU A 55 -12.98 -4.81 -0.94
C LEU A 55 -14.06 -3.73 -0.94
N VAL A 56 -14.15 -2.93 -2.01
CA VAL A 56 -15.20 -1.90 -2.17
C VAL A 56 -16.59 -2.53 -2.18
N LYS A 57 -16.79 -3.61 -2.95
CA LYS A 57 -18.05 -4.35 -2.99
C LYS A 57 -18.41 -4.97 -1.62
N GLY A 58 -17.40 -5.39 -0.86
CA GLY A 58 -17.54 -5.88 0.51
C GLY A 58 -17.74 -4.78 1.55
N GLY A 59 -17.83 -3.51 1.15
CA GLY A 59 -18.04 -2.36 2.04
C GLY A 59 -16.85 -2.04 2.93
N LYS A 60 -15.61 -2.31 2.44
CA LYS A 60 -14.39 -2.06 3.19
C LYS A 60 -13.82 -0.69 2.90
N ASP A 61 -13.18 -0.10 3.92
CA ASP A 61 -12.31 1.05 3.73
C ASP A 61 -11.03 0.62 3.04
N VAL A 62 -10.79 1.16 1.84
CA VAL A 62 -9.64 0.81 1.01
C VAL A 62 -9.04 2.03 0.33
N THR A 63 -7.75 2.19 0.52
CA THR A 63 -6.91 3.12 -0.24
C THR A 63 -6.15 2.33 -1.31
N TYR A 64 -6.17 2.80 -2.56
CA TYR A 64 -5.46 2.17 -3.66
C TYR A 64 -4.56 3.17 -4.38
N ALA A 65 -3.35 2.74 -4.70
CA ALA A 65 -2.47 3.46 -5.62
C ALA A 65 -1.74 2.51 -6.56
N GLU A 66 -1.67 2.91 -7.82
CA GLU A 66 -0.83 2.30 -8.84
C GLU A 66 0.37 3.20 -9.08
N ILE A 67 1.57 2.68 -8.85
CA ILE A 67 2.81 3.44 -8.84
C ILE A 67 3.62 3.07 -10.08
N ASP A 68 4.01 4.09 -10.84
CA ASP A 68 4.88 3.87 -11.99
C ASP A 68 6.30 3.60 -11.52
N ALA A 69 6.81 2.41 -11.85
CA ALA A 69 8.16 2.00 -11.49
C ALA A 69 8.67 0.92 -12.46
N PRO A 70 9.88 1.06 -13.03
CA PRO A 70 10.40 0.14 -14.05
C PRO A 70 11.13 -1.10 -13.48
N HIS A 71 11.00 -1.38 -12.17
CA HIS A 71 11.85 -2.34 -11.46
C HIS A 71 11.19 -3.73 -11.24
N GLY A 72 10.06 -3.99 -11.89
CA GLY A 72 9.36 -5.27 -11.76
C GLY A 72 8.84 -5.52 -10.36
N HIS A 73 8.84 -6.80 -9.96
CA HIS A 73 8.32 -7.22 -8.66
C HIS A 73 9.03 -6.59 -7.46
N ASP A 74 10.33 -6.33 -7.57
CA ASP A 74 11.15 -5.82 -6.45
C ASP A 74 11.05 -4.30 -6.27
N ALA A 75 10.20 -3.62 -7.03
CA ALA A 75 10.02 -2.17 -6.96
C ALA A 75 9.71 -1.65 -5.55
N PHE A 76 8.99 -2.42 -4.73
CA PHE A 76 8.66 -2.05 -3.34
C PHE A 76 9.86 -2.06 -2.39
N LEU A 77 10.97 -2.69 -2.78
CA LEU A 77 12.22 -2.73 -2.00
C LEU A 77 13.13 -1.54 -2.32
N LEU A 78 12.84 -0.82 -3.40
CA LEU A 78 13.68 0.27 -3.87
C LEU A 78 13.18 1.61 -3.36
N ASP A 79 14.06 2.61 -3.41
CA ASP A 79 13.72 3.97 -3.02
C ASP A 79 12.80 4.60 -4.08
N ASN A 80 11.49 4.65 -3.75
CA ASN A 80 10.47 5.29 -4.56
C ASN A 80 9.71 6.29 -3.69
N ALA A 81 9.93 7.57 -3.96
CA ALA A 81 9.36 8.66 -3.18
C ALA A 81 7.82 8.67 -3.18
N HIS A 82 7.17 8.26 -4.27
CA HIS A 82 5.70 8.17 -4.33
C HIS A 82 5.17 7.08 -3.43
N TYR A 83 5.82 5.90 -3.45
CA TYR A 83 5.48 4.79 -2.59
C TYR A 83 5.65 5.14 -1.10
N HIS A 84 6.79 5.72 -0.75
CA HIS A 84 7.06 6.09 0.64
C HIS A 84 6.09 7.15 1.17
N ARG A 85 5.75 8.16 0.36
CA ARG A 85 4.75 9.18 0.72
C ARG A 85 3.36 8.59 0.89
N LEU A 86 2.95 7.65 0.03
CA LEU A 86 1.68 6.96 0.14
C LEU A 86 1.57 6.21 1.47
N VAL A 87 2.59 5.37 1.77
CA VAL A 87 2.61 4.59 3.00
C VAL A 87 2.62 5.50 4.24
N ALA A 88 3.43 6.57 4.22
CA ALA A 88 3.49 7.52 5.33
C ALA A 88 2.15 8.20 5.55
N ALA A 89 1.51 8.73 4.51
CA ALA A 89 0.22 9.41 4.61
C ALA A 89 -0.89 8.46 5.12
N TYR A 90 -0.90 7.22 4.63
CA TYR A 90 -1.84 6.23 5.12
C TYR A 90 -1.63 5.91 6.60
N MET A 91 -0.38 5.71 7.02
CA MET A 91 -0.06 5.41 8.42
C MET A 91 -0.34 6.59 9.35
N ASP A 92 -0.15 7.83 8.89
CA ASP A 92 -0.50 9.04 9.64
C ASP A 92 -2.02 9.14 9.85
N ASN A 93 -2.82 8.83 8.83
CA ASN A 93 -4.28 8.76 8.96
C ASN A 93 -4.71 7.69 9.97
N VAL A 94 -4.15 6.48 9.87
CA VAL A 94 -4.43 5.40 10.82
C VAL A 94 -4.04 5.81 12.25
N ALA A 95 -2.90 6.47 12.43
CA ALA A 95 -2.46 6.94 13.75
C ALA A 95 -3.44 7.97 14.34
N GLN A 96 -3.99 8.86 13.52
CA GLN A 96 -5.02 9.81 13.95
C GLN A 96 -6.32 9.10 14.34
N GLU A 97 -6.78 8.15 13.56
CA GLU A 97 -8.02 7.39 13.83
C GLU A 97 -7.94 6.59 15.13
N VAL A 98 -6.79 6.00 15.44
CA VAL A 98 -6.59 5.24 16.69
C VAL A 98 -6.17 6.09 17.88
N GLY A 99 -6.10 7.43 17.72
CA GLY A 99 -5.76 8.36 18.80
C GLY A 99 -4.27 8.31 19.21
N VAL A 100 -3.43 7.69 18.44
CA VAL A 100 -1.97 7.74 18.60
C VAL A 100 -1.49 8.96 17.84
N GLY A 101 -1.23 10.05 18.53
CA GLY A 101 -0.74 11.28 17.91
C GLY A 101 0.44 10.98 16.97
N ALA A 102 0.39 11.56 15.78
CA ALA A 102 1.44 11.42 14.79
C ALA A 102 2.79 11.71 15.45
N ARG A 103 3.61 10.69 15.61
CA ARG A 103 5.01 10.93 15.95
C ARG A 103 5.61 11.60 14.72
N SER A 104 5.88 12.89 14.84
CA SER A 104 6.64 13.63 13.85
C SER A 104 8.08 13.10 13.78
N ARG A 105 8.23 11.89 13.25
CA ARG A 105 9.51 11.44 12.76
C ARG A 105 9.63 11.96 11.34
N PRO A 106 10.66 12.75 11.04
CA PRO A 106 10.91 13.09 9.65
C PRO A 106 11.05 11.78 8.88
N LEU A 107 10.29 11.65 7.80
CA LEU A 107 10.50 10.59 6.83
C LEU A 107 11.95 10.72 6.38
N ILE A 108 12.76 9.69 6.60
CA ILE A 108 14.09 9.64 6.00
C ILE A 108 13.86 9.24 4.54
N VAL A 109 13.63 10.25 3.71
CA VAL A 109 13.66 10.11 2.26
C VAL A 109 15.11 10.18 1.84
N GLY A 110 15.54 9.37 0.87
CA GLY A 110 16.93 9.25 0.43
C GLY A 110 17.64 10.60 0.20
N GLY A 111 18.96 10.60 0.35
CA GLY A 111 19.80 11.78 0.57
C GLY A 111 19.65 12.99 -0.36
N THR A 112 19.16 12.83 -1.59
CA THR A 112 18.92 13.93 -2.55
C THR A 112 17.66 14.74 -2.24
N GLU A 113 16.59 14.11 -1.75
CA GLU A 113 15.34 14.81 -1.39
C GLU A 113 15.46 15.55 -0.05
N LEU A 114 16.34 15.10 0.84
CA LEU A 114 16.64 15.79 2.11
C LEU A 114 17.23 17.20 1.89
N GLU A 115 18.03 17.38 0.87
CA GLU A 115 18.61 18.69 0.53
C GLU A 115 17.55 19.62 -0.09
N GLU A 116 16.65 19.09 -0.92
CA GLU A 116 15.54 19.87 -1.49
C GLU A 116 14.55 20.32 -0.42
N MET A 117 14.22 19.44 0.55
CA MET A 117 13.32 19.77 1.66
C MET A 117 13.93 20.79 2.62
N LYS A 118 15.24 20.75 2.88
CA LYS A 118 15.94 21.79 3.65
C LYS A 118 15.89 23.15 2.96
N GLY A 119 15.98 23.17 1.62
CA GLY A 119 15.84 24.38 0.81
C GLY A 119 14.43 24.99 0.89
N TYR A 120 13.39 24.20 1.06
CA TYR A 120 12.01 24.67 1.20
C TYR A 120 11.73 25.25 2.60
N ALA A 121 12.24 24.62 3.66
CA ALA A 121 12.09 25.08 5.04
C ALA A 121 12.82 26.43 5.29
N ALA A 122 13.95 26.63 4.61
CA ALA A 122 14.72 27.89 4.72
C ALA A 122 14.04 29.08 4.01
N LYS A 123 13.16 28.84 3.02
CA LYS A 123 12.43 29.89 2.29
C LYS A 123 11.07 30.26 2.89
N GLY A 124 10.51 29.44 3.78
CA GLY A 124 9.21 29.65 4.42
C GLY A 124 9.24 30.46 5.72
N GLY A 125 10.40 30.84 6.21
CA GLY A 125 10.58 31.52 7.50
C GLY A 125 10.74 33.05 7.43
N ALA A 126 10.45 33.68 6.28
CA ALA A 126 10.49 35.12 6.15
C ALA A 126 9.14 35.66 5.69
N LYS A 127 8.22 35.82 6.67
CA LYS A 127 7.16 36.84 6.69
C LYS A 127 6.64 37.01 8.09
#